data_7b72a8a7022c3d2f3021218aa6468f1d
#
_entry.id   7b72a8a7022c3d2f3021218aa6468f1d
#
_cell.length_a   1.000
_cell.length_b   1.000
_cell.length_c   1.000
_cell.angle_alpha   90.00
_cell.angle_beta   90.00
_cell.angle_gamma   90.00
#
_symmetry.space_group_name_H-M   'P 1'
#
loop_
_entity.id
_entity.type
_entity.pdbx_description
1 polymer ?
#
loop_
_entity_poly.entity_id
_entity_poly.type
_entity_poly.pdbx_seq_one_letter_code
_entity_poly.pdbx_strand_id
1 'polypeptide(L)'
;MIEWKDDNDIYGRMLVLTNNPLFNNLRNAVDNHDADLSDALSWGQLKSKRWLVTELESLDISLGTVFLCAGWYATLAAMLFQSKCNIDKIRSFDIDESCLQIADTINRNQVKEDWKFKSITQDIMDIDYNKHKWQIWSNTNNRMSYPITDMPDTIINTSCEHIENFDEWYAKIPSGKLVILQSNNFFDVDEHVNCVEDCTQFRITAPMTTQLYVGELELPKYKRFMLIGYK
;
A
#
# COMPACT_ATOMS: atom_id res chain seq x y z
N MET A 1 17.06 25.74 0.48
CA MET A 1 17.29 26.18 -0.91
C MET A 1 17.03 24.96 -1.79
N ILE A 2 16.16 25.06 -2.79
CA ILE A 2 15.91 23.94 -3.72
C ILE A 2 17.03 23.99 -4.76
N GLU A 3 17.89 22.97 -4.76
CA GLU A 3 18.89 22.83 -5.82
C GLU A 3 18.20 22.35 -7.09
N TRP A 4 18.31 23.11 -8.16
CA TRP A 4 17.87 22.74 -9.49
C TRP A 4 18.92 21.81 -10.11
N LYS A 5 18.58 20.53 -10.31
CA LYS A 5 19.55 19.54 -10.81
C LYS A 5 19.68 19.51 -12.33
N ASP A 6 18.58 19.64 -13.05
CA ASP A 6 18.56 19.77 -14.53
C ASP A 6 17.21 20.28 -15.06
N ASP A 7 17.14 20.54 -16.37
CA ASP A 7 15.93 21.00 -17.05
C ASP A 7 14.80 19.96 -17.12
N ASN A 8 15.09 18.69 -16.79
CA ASN A 8 14.13 17.57 -16.83
C ASN A 8 13.61 17.18 -15.44
N ASP A 9 14.02 17.87 -14.37
CA ASP A 9 13.57 17.58 -12.99
C ASP A 9 12.07 17.93 -12.80
N ILE A 10 11.19 17.05 -13.30
CA ILE A 10 9.74 17.22 -13.20
C ILE A 10 9.25 17.23 -11.74
N TYR A 11 9.85 16.41 -10.87
CA TYR A 11 9.45 16.33 -9.46
C TYR A 11 9.82 17.61 -8.70
N GLY A 12 11.00 18.19 -8.96
CA GLY A 12 11.40 19.47 -8.39
C GLY A 12 10.48 20.61 -8.83
N ARG A 13 10.07 20.63 -10.12
CA ARG A 13 9.10 21.59 -10.62
C ARG A 13 7.74 21.44 -9.95
N MET A 14 7.25 20.21 -9.79
CA MET A 14 6.00 19.94 -9.09
C MET A 14 6.07 20.31 -7.60
N LEU A 15 7.22 20.11 -6.94
CA LEU A 15 7.43 20.57 -5.57
C LEU A 15 7.26 22.10 -5.47
N VAL A 16 7.89 22.86 -6.36
CA VAL A 16 7.77 24.33 -6.38
C VAL A 16 6.34 24.76 -6.67
N LEU A 17 5.68 24.12 -7.64
CA LEU A 17 4.31 24.47 -8.04
C LEU A 17 3.30 24.22 -6.91
N THR A 18 3.44 23.12 -6.19
CA THR A 18 2.42 22.63 -5.23
C THR A 18 2.81 22.83 -3.78
N ASN A 19 4.08 23.12 -3.51
CA ASN A 19 4.68 23.09 -2.17
C ASN A 19 4.43 21.77 -1.41
N ASN A 20 4.22 20.65 -2.15
CA ASN A 20 3.96 19.35 -1.57
C ASN A 20 5.26 18.55 -1.45
N PRO A 21 5.71 18.22 -0.23
CA PRO A 21 6.97 17.53 0.02
C PRO A 21 7.03 16.11 -0.59
N LEU A 22 5.90 15.51 -0.97
CA LEU A 22 5.88 14.23 -1.67
C LEU A 22 6.71 14.27 -2.95
N PHE A 23 6.65 15.36 -3.71
CA PHE A 23 7.42 15.47 -4.96
C PHE A 23 8.94 15.46 -4.71
N ASN A 24 9.39 16.03 -3.60
CA ASN A 24 10.80 15.91 -3.21
C ASN A 24 11.16 14.47 -2.79
N ASN A 25 10.24 13.77 -2.14
CA ASN A 25 10.46 12.37 -1.76
C ASN A 25 10.50 11.45 -2.98
N LEU A 26 9.62 11.66 -3.97
CA LEU A 26 9.66 10.94 -5.26
C LEU A 26 10.97 11.17 -6.00
N ARG A 27 11.42 12.44 -6.10
CA ARG A 27 12.73 12.76 -6.67
C ARG A 27 13.86 12.04 -5.95
N ASN A 28 13.86 12.05 -4.61
CA ASN A 28 14.88 11.37 -3.83
C ASN A 28 14.86 9.85 -4.02
N ALA A 29 13.70 9.25 -4.25
CA ALA A 29 13.58 7.83 -4.56
C ALA A 29 14.29 7.48 -5.88
N VAL A 30 14.09 8.29 -6.91
CA VAL A 30 14.79 8.14 -8.21
C VAL A 30 16.28 8.39 -8.06
N ASP A 31 16.68 9.53 -7.46
CA ASP A 31 18.08 9.96 -7.42
C ASP A 31 18.99 9.10 -6.53
N ASN A 32 18.44 8.57 -5.42
CA ASN A 32 19.26 7.90 -4.39
C ASN A 32 19.10 6.38 -4.39
N HIS A 33 18.04 5.85 -5.00
CA HIS A 33 17.72 4.42 -4.99
C HIS A 33 17.53 3.84 -6.38
N ASP A 34 17.76 4.62 -7.45
CA ASP A 34 17.57 4.22 -8.86
C ASP A 34 16.16 3.64 -9.12
N ALA A 35 15.16 4.19 -8.42
CA ALA A 35 13.80 3.68 -8.49
C ALA A 35 13.16 3.99 -9.85
N ASP A 36 12.71 2.97 -10.56
CA ASP A 36 11.81 3.15 -11.69
C ASP A 36 10.38 3.34 -11.18
N LEU A 37 9.89 4.56 -11.22
CA LEU A 37 8.53 4.91 -10.80
C LEU A 37 7.50 4.84 -11.93
N SER A 38 7.90 4.47 -13.15
CA SER A 38 7.04 4.53 -14.34
C SER A 38 5.77 3.69 -14.18
N ASP A 39 5.90 2.47 -13.67
CA ASP A 39 4.73 1.61 -13.41
C ASP A 39 3.99 2.04 -12.14
N ALA A 40 4.69 2.34 -11.05
CA ALA A 40 4.07 2.76 -9.78
C ALA A 40 3.21 4.03 -9.94
N LEU A 41 3.54 4.90 -10.90
CA LEU A 41 2.82 6.12 -11.26
C LEU A 41 2.05 5.98 -12.58
N SER A 42 1.87 4.77 -13.11
CA SER A 42 1.05 4.53 -14.30
C SER A 42 -0.42 4.92 -14.07
N TRP A 43 -1.12 5.23 -15.16
CA TRP A 43 -2.54 5.59 -15.06
C TRP A 43 -3.40 4.51 -14.40
N GLY A 44 -3.10 3.24 -14.67
CA GLY A 44 -3.81 2.10 -14.06
C GLY A 44 -3.64 2.09 -12.54
N GLN A 45 -2.39 2.21 -12.09
CA GLN A 45 -2.04 2.22 -10.67
C GLN A 45 -2.62 3.45 -9.94
N LEU A 46 -2.46 4.65 -10.51
CA LEU A 46 -2.95 5.87 -9.88
C LEU A 46 -4.48 5.93 -9.82
N LYS A 47 -5.18 5.56 -10.91
CA LYS A 47 -6.64 5.53 -10.94
C LYS A 47 -7.21 4.54 -9.94
N SER A 48 -6.63 3.33 -9.86
CA SER A 48 -7.04 2.29 -8.93
C SER A 48 -6.89 2.74 -7.46
N LYS A 49 -5.73 3.29 -7.12
CA LYS A 49 -5.45 3.79 -5.76
C LYS A 49 -6.30 5.03 -5.42
N ARG A 50 -6.49 5.95 -6.39
CA ARG A 50 -7.36 7.12 -6.18
C ARG A 50 -8.80 6.72 -5.95
N TRP A 51 -9.31 5.74 -6.72
CA TRP A 51 -10.65 5.18 -6.51
C TRP A 51 -10.80 4.63 -5.09
N LEU A 52 -9.85 3.81 -4.62
CA LEU A 52 -9.85 3.28 -3.26
C LEU A 52 -9.90 4.41 -2.21
N VAL A 53 -9.03 5.41 -2.33
CA VAL A 53 -8.99 6.54 -1.39
C VAL A 53 -10.32 7.31 -1.40
N THR A 54 -10.93 7.53 -2.57
CA THR A 54 -12.21 8.22 -2.71
C THR A 54 -13.34 7.47 -2.01
N GLU A 55 -13.40 6.15 -2.16
CA GLU A 55 -14.42 5.34 -1.48
C GLU A 55 -14.22 5.33 0.05
N LEU A 56 -12.98 5.26 0.52
CA LEU A 56 -12.69 5.35 1.96
C LEU A 56 -13.07 6.71 2.55
N GLU A 57 -12.79 7.81 1.84
CA GLU A 57 -13.22 9.15 2.25
C GLU A 57 -14.76 9.26 2.31
N SER A 58 -15.45 8.58 1.39
CA SER A 58 -16.93 8.57 1.35
C SER A 58 -17.54 7.74 2.46
N LEU A 59 -16.89 6.64 2.84
CA LEU A 59 -17.35 5.79 3.95
C LEU A 59 -17.11 6.41 5.33
N ASP A 60 -16.21 7.38 5.44
CA ASP A 60 -15.84 8.11 6.67
C ASP A 60 -15.55 7.16 7.87
N ILE A 61 -14.84 6.06 7.58
CA ILE A 61 -14.46 5.05 8.58
C ILE A 61 -13.02 5.27 9.06
N SER A 62 -12.76 4.99 10.34
CA SER A 62 -11.39 5.00 10.86
C SER A 62 -10.64 3.75 10.42
N LEU A 63 -9.44 3.94 9.88
CA LEU A 63 -8.56 2.86 9.46
C LEU A 63 -7.61 2.41 10.59
N GLY A 64 -7.37 3.26 11.61
CA GLY A 64 -6.48 2.95 12.73
C GLY A 64 -5.07 2.55 12.29
N THR A 65 -4.56 1.44 12.81
CA THR A 65 -3.31 0.83 12.37
C THR A 65 -3.54 -0.02 11.14
N VAL A 66 -2.93 0.36 10.02
CA VAL A 66 -3.07 -0.30 8.72
C VAL A 66 -1.89 -1.23 8.46
N PHE A 67 -2.18 -2.50 8.10
CA PHE A 67 -1.21 -3.39 7.47
C PHE A 67 -1.47 -3.38 5.96
N LEU A 68 -0.56 -2.78 5.22
CA LEU A 68 -0.57 -2.74 3.76
C LEU A 68 0.25 -3.93 3.25
N CYS A 69 -0.42 -4.95 2.76
CA CYS A 69 0.14 -6.21 2.28
C CYS A 69 0.48 -6.12 0.78
N ALA A 70 1.63 -6.64 0.38
CA ALA A 70 2.18 -6.50 -0.96
C ALA A 70 2.21 -5.02 -1.40
N GLY A 71 2.81 -4.19 -0.53
CA GLY A 71 2.74 -2.74 -0.64
C GLY A 71 3.67 -2.13 -1.69
N TRP A 72 4.63 -2.92 -2.18
CA TRP A 72 5.64 -2.50 -3.14
C TRP A 72 6.30 -1.18 -2.72
N TYR A 73 6.31 -0.15 -3.55
CA TYR A 73 6.83 1.19 -3.23
C TYR A 73 5.91 2.01 -2.30
N ALA A 74 4.83 1.43 -1.80
CA ALA A 74 3.86 2.03 -0.88
C ALA A 74 3.33 3.41 -1.33
N THR A 75 3.12 3.59 -2.63
CA THR A 75 2.51 4.81 -3.19
C THR A 75 1.09 5.02 -2.68
N LEU A 76 0.35 3.94 -2.40
CA LEU A 76 -0.97 4.02 -1.75
C LEU A 76 -0.87 4.66 -0.35
N ALA A 77 0.14 4.31 0.44
CA ALA A 77 0.33 4.91 1.76
C ALA A 77 0.53 6.43 1.67
N ALA A 78 1.33 6.89 0.70
CA ALA A 78 1.52 8.32 0.45
C ALA A 78 0.22 9.03 0.08
N MET A 79 -0.66 8.39 -0.71
CA MET A 79 -1.98 8.92 -1.05
C MET A 79 -2.93 8.96 0.15
N LEU A 80 -2.93 7.90 0.96
CA LEU A 80 -3.76 7.79 2.16
C LEU A 80 -3.38 8.88 3.19
N PHE A 81 -2.10 9.12 3.44
CA PHE A 81 -1.66 10.19 4.35
C PHE A 81 -1.95 11.61 3.84
N GLN A 82 -2.24 11.80 2.56
CA GLN A 82 -2.66 13.08 1.99
C GLN A 82 -4.18 13.21 1.87
N SER A 83 -4.92 12.17 2.20
CA SER A 83 -6.38 12.13 2.17
C SER A 83 -6.97 12.58 3.51
N LYS A 84 -8.31 12.57 3.58
CA LYS A 84 -9.07 12.82 4.81
C LYS A 84 -9.26 11.56 5.67
N CYS A 85 -8.73 10.41 5.24
CA CYS A 85 -8.85 9.16 5.98
C CYS A 85 -8.19 9.27 7.37
N ASN A 86 -8.88 8.77 8.38
CA ASN A 86 -8.35 8.71 9.74
C ASN A 86 -7.44 7.50 9.90
N ILE A 87 -6.12 7.75 10.01
CA ILE A 87 -5.07 6.73 10.05
C ILE A 87 -4.10 7.04 11.19
N ASP A 88 -3.89 6.08 12.07
CA ASP A 88 -2.88 6.20 13.12
C ASP A 88 -1.48 5.94 12.57
N LYS A 89 -1.31 4.81 11.88
CA LYS A 89 -0.04 4.40 11.26
C LYS A 89 -0.24 3.36 10.15
N ILE A 90 0.76 3.23 9.27
CA ILE A 90 0.81 2.21 8.23
C ILE A 90 2.10 1.40 8.38
N ARG A 91 1.97 0.06 8.35
CA ARG A 91 3.05 -0.91 8.15
C ARG A 91 2.88 -1.52 6.78
N SER A 92 3.84 -1.27 5.89
CA SER A 92 3.83 -1.80 4.52
C SER A 92 4.74 -3.02 4.45
N PHE A 93 4.18 -4.15 4.06
CA PHE A 93 4.90 -5.42 3.93
C PHE A 93 5.06 -5.77 2.46
N ASP A 94 6.26 -6.16 2.09
CA ASP A 94 6.56 -6.71 0.79
C ASP A 94 7.66 -7.76 0.91
N ILE A 95 7.63 -8.77 0.05
CA ILE A 95 8.66 -9.82 0.03
C ILE A 95 9.94 -9.33 -0.65
N ASP A 96 9.83 -8.34 -1.54
CA ASP A 96 10.96 -7.76 -2.26
C ASP A 96 11.70 -6.74 -1.39
N GLU A 97 12.90 -7.12 -0.94
CA GLU A 97 13.76 -6.26 -0.14
C GLU A 97 14.14 -4.95 -0.83
N SER A 98 14.21 -4.94 -2.16
CA SER A 98 14.56 -3.74 -2.94
C SER A 98 13.55 -2.61 -2.77
N CYS A 99 12.28 -2.95 -2.45
CA CYS A 99 11.21 -1.99 -2.26
C CYS A 99 11.31 -1.19 -0.95
N LEU A 100 11.98 -1.73 0.07
CA LEU A 100 11.97 -1.18 1.44
C LEU A 100 12.45 0.28 1.51
N GLN A 101 13.63 0.56 0.97
CA GLN A 101 14.21 1.91 1.05
C GLN A 101 13.46 2.90 0.16
N ILE A 102 12.93 2.44 -0.97
CA ILE A 102 12.12 3.25 -1.88
C ILE A 102 10.83 3.66 -1.19
N ALA A 103 10.11 2.70 -0.59
CA ALA A 103 8.86 2.93 0.14
C ALA A 103 9.05 3.89 1.33
N ASP A 104 10.10 3.69 2.13
CA ASP A 104 10.46 4.59 3.23
C ASP A 104 10.84 6.00 2.73
N THR A 105 11.50 6.11 1.58
CA THR A 105 11.88 7.39 0.99
C THR A 105 10.66 8.15 0.47
N ILE A 106 9.73 7.49 -0.22
CA ILE A 106 8.48 8.10 -0.70
C ILE A 106 7.64 8.59 0.49
N ASN A 107 7.59 7.83 1.59
CA ASN A 107 6.82 8.15 2.79
C ASN A 107 7.66 8.80 3.91
N ARG A 108 8.78 9.43 3.56
CA ARG A 108 9.81 9.92 4.52
C ARG A 108 9.27 10.84 5.61
N ASN A 109 8.29 11.66 5.31
CA ASN A 109 7.72 12.58 6.31
C ASN A 109 7.06 11.80 7.44
N GLN A 110 6.32 10.74 7.11
CA GLN A 110 5.64 9.87 8.06
C GLN A 110 6.59 8.90 8.76
N VAL A 111 7.71 8.52 8.10
CA VAL A 111 8.80 7.79 8.78
C VAL A 111 9.43 8.63 9.88
N LYS A 112 9.62 9.95 9.65
CA LYS A 112 10.18 10.87 10.63
C LYS A 112 9.20 11.28 11.73
N GLU A 113 7.90 11.20 11.45
CA GLU A 113 6.83 11.52 12.39
C GLU A 113 6.50 10.28 13.24
N ASP A 114 7.38 9.98 14.19
CA ASP A 114 7.22 8.86 15.15
C ASP A 114 6.85 7.52 14.49
N TRP A 115 7.45 7.27 13.32
CA TRP A 115 7.19 6.07 12.52
C TRP A 115 5.70 5.82 12.23
N LYS A 116 4.97 6.84 11.90
CA LYS A 116 3.62 6.68 11.34
C LYS A 116 3.60 5.79 10.11
N PHE A 117 4.71 5.78 9.36
CA PHE A 117 4.94 4.83 8.28
C PHE A 117 6.21 4.03 8.54
N LYS A 118 6.18 2.74 8.20
CA LYS A 118 7.38 1.91 8.07
C LYS A 118 7.15 0.78 7.08
N SER A 119 8.10 0.59 6.15
CA SER A 119 8.18 -0.59 5.30
C SER A 119 8.95 -1.71 5.98
N ILE A 120 8.54 -2.95 5.74
CA ILE A 120 9.10 -4.16 6.35
C ILE A 120 9.20 -5.22 5.27
N THR A 121 10.41 -5.75 5.04
CA THR A 121 10.59 -6.90 4.14
C THR A 121 10.12 -8.15 4.85
N GLN A 122 8.99 -8.66 4.43
CA GLN A 122 8.39 -9.87 5.01
C GLN A 122 7.30 -10.44 4.10
N ASP A 123 7.25 -11.77 4.01
CA ASP A 123 6.13 -12.46 3.40
C ASP A 123 4.85 -12.22 4.23
N ILE A 124 3.78 -11.84 3.54
CA ILE A 124 2.47 -11.61 4.15
C ILE A 124 1.88 -12.89 4.77
N MET A 125 2.35 -14.06 4.31
CA MET A 125 1.98 -15.36 4.88
C MET A 125 2.55 -15.57 6.30
N ASP A 126 3.63 -14.87 6.65
CA ASP A 126 4.32 -15.00 7.95
C ASP A 126 3.94 -13.91 8.96
N ILE A 127 2.97 -13.06 8.61
CA ILE A 127 2.47 -12.01 9.51
C ILE A 127 1.50 -12.60 10.54
N ASP A 128 1.70 -12.23 11.80
CA ASP A 128 0.68 -12.43 12.84
C ASP A 128 -0.31 -11.25 12.83
N TYR A 129 -1.46 -11.44 12.18
CA TYR A 129 -2.52 -10.42 12.06
C TYR A 129 -3.26 -10.12 13.38
N ASN A 130 -2.96 -10.84 14.46
CA ASN A 130 -3.42 -10.49 15.82
C ASN A 130 -2.44 -9.57 16.53
N LYS A 131 -1.14 -9.88 16.45
CA LYS A 131 -0.10 -9.17 17.20
C LYS A 131 1.28 -9.36 16.58
N HIS A 132 1.57 -8.63 15.53
CA HIS A 132 2.83 -8.77 14.81
C HIS A 132 4.00 -8.12 15.54
N LYS A 133 5.11 -8.86 15.64
CA LYS A 133 6.37 -8.39 16.20
C LYS A 133 7.40 -8.26 15.10
N TRP A 134 8.04 -7.11 15.03
CA TRP A 134 9.09 -6.83 14.06
C TRP A 134 10.22 -6.03 14.69
N GLN A 135 11.36 -5.99 14.02
CA GLN A 135 12.56 -5.25 14.45
C GLN A 135 13.17 -4.54 13.26
N ILE A 136 13.90 -3.47 13.53
CA ILE A 136 14.60 -2.69 12.52
C ILE A 136 16.04 -2.46 12.97
N TRP A 137 16.97 -2.43 12.03
CA TRP A 137 18.33 -1.99 12.28
C TRP A 137 18.37 -0.49 12.56
N SER A 138 18.90 -0.12 13.72
CA SER A 138 19.12 1.27 14.10
C SER A 138 20.53 1.70 13.76
N ASN A 139 20.70 2.50 12.73
CA ASN A 139 22.00 3.05 12.36
C ASN A 139 22.58 3.93 13.46
N THR A 140 21.74 4.66 14.22
CA THR A 140 22.17 5.50 15.33
C THR A 140 22.79 4.70 16.46
N ASN A 141 22.23 3.54 16.76
CA ASN A 141 22.66 2.69 17.87
C ASN A 141 23.52 1.50 17.44
N ASN A 142 23.71 1.32 16.13
CA ASN A 142 24.43 0.21 15.51
C ASN A 142 23.98 -1.17 16.03
N ARG A 143 22.68 -1.37 16.15
CA ARG A 143 22.06 -2.62 16.64
C ARG A 143 20.60 -2.73 16.18
N MET A 144 20.05 -3.94 16.27
CA MET A 144 18.60 -4.14 16.12
C MET A 144 17.84 -3.38 17.20
N SER A 145 16.70 -2.81 16.84
CA SER A 145 15.76 -2.22 17.80
C SER A 145 15.28 -3.26 18.79
N TYR A 146 14.69 -2.83 19.91
CA TYR A 146 13.81 -3.72 20.66
C TYR A 146 12.65 -4.17 19.75
N PRO A 147 12.06 -5.37 20.01
CA PRO A 147 10.89 -5.79 19.28
C PRO A 147 9.77 -4.76 19.38
N ILE A 148 9.28 -4.31 18.24
CA ILE A 148 8.13 -3.43 18.11
C ILE A 148 6.92 -4.32 17.88
N THR A 149 5.81 -3.99 18.50
CA THR A 149 4.57 -4.76 18.35
C THR A 149 3.49 -3.86 17.79
N ASP A 150 2.90 -4.28 16.68
CA ASP A 150 1.74 -3.64 16.09
C ASP A 150 0.57 -4.64 15.98
N MET A 151 -0.64 -4.14 16.17
CA MET A 151 -1.89 -4.88 15.94
C MET A 151 -2.67 -4.13 14.87
N PRO A 152 -2.97 -4.76 13.72
CA PRO A 152 -3.72 -4.07 12.68
C PRO A 152 -5.19 -3.92 13.08
N ASP A 153 -5.77 -2.77 12.79
CA ASP A 153 -7.21 -2.55 12.74
C ASP A 153 -7.74 -2.85 11.34
N THR A 154 -6.92 -2.49 10.34
CA THR A 154 -7.24 -2.62 8.92
C THR A 154 -6.15 -3.36 8.17
N ILE A 155 -6.55 -4.26 7.27
CA ILE A 155 -5.67 -4.95 6.33
C ILE A 155 -6.03 -4.51 4.91
N ILE A 156 -5.03 -3.99 4.18
CA ILE A 156 -5.19 -3.58 2.79
C ILE A 156 -4.30 -4.44 1.91
N ASN A 157 -4.86 -5.01 0.85
CA ASN A 157 -4.10 -5.62 -0.24
C ASN A 157 -4.71 -5.19 -1.58
N THR A 158 -3.95 -4.42 -2.36
CA THR A 158 -4.37 -3.95 -3.69
C THR A 158 -3.76 -4.75 -4.83
N SER A 159 -3.21 -5.91 -4.52
CA SER A 159 -2.48 -6.79 -5.45
C SER A 159 -2.86 -8.25 -5.22
N CYS A 160 -4.16 -8.51 -4.93
CA CYS A 160 -4.63 -9.87 -4.63
C CYS A 160 -4.42 -10.83 -5.80
N GLU A 161 -4.37 -10.33 -7.04
CA GLU A 161 -4.05 -11.09 -8.24
C GLU A 161 -2.66 -11.73 -8.25
N HIS A 162 -1.73 -11.23 -7.44
CA HIS A 162 -0.37 -11.77 -7.31
C HIS A 162 -0.20 -12.79 -6.16
N ILE A 163 -1.24 -13.05 -5.38
CA ILE A 163 -1.15 -13.92 -4.21
C ILE A 163 -1.57 -15.34 -4.58
N GLU A 164 -0.60 -16.24 -4.78
CA GLU A 164 -0.85 -17.63 -5.20
C GLU A 164 -1.74 -18.38 -4.20
N ASN A 165 -1.45 -18.30 -2.91
CA ASN A 165 -2.21 -18.96 -1.84
C ASN A 165 -3.17 -17.99 -1.15
N PHE A 166 -3.99 -17.27 -1.93
CA PHE A 166 -4.86 -16.20 -1.43
C PHE A 166 -5.81 -16.70 -0.32
N ASP A 167 -6.42 -17.85 -0.49
CA ASP A 167 -7.36 -18.41 0.50
C ASP A 167 -6.67 -18.68 1.84
N GLU A 168 -5.44 -19.21 1.82
CA GLU A 168 -4.64 -19.45 3.01
C GLU A 168 -4.24 -18.13 3.69
N TRP A 169 -3.80 -17.15 2.90
CA TRP A 169 -3.49 -15.83 3.41
C TRP A 169 -4.72 -15.17 4.03
N TYR A 170 -5.85 -15.16 3.31
CA TYR A 170 -7.09 -14.56 3.79
C TYR A 170 -7.56 -15.24 5.08
N ALA A 171 -7.44 -16.57 5.19
CA ALA A 171 -7.80 -17.31 6.41
C ALA A 171 -7.02 -16.86 7.64
N LYS A 172 -5.78 -16.40 7.52
CA LYS A 172 -4.95 -15.91 8.64
C LYS A 172 -5.45 -14.59 9.24
N ILE A 173 -6.22 -13.80 8.49
CA ILE A 173 -6.77 -12.53 8.98
C ILE A 173 -7.87 -12.84 10.01
N PRO A 174 -7.81 -12.29 11.24
CA PRO A 174 -8.84 -12.53 12.26
C PRO A 174 -10.20 -11.92 11.88
N SER A 175 -11.28 -12.54 12.35
CA SER A 175 -12.61 -11.98 12.22
C SER A 175 -12.73 -10.63 12.93
N GLY A 176 -13.58 -9.76 12.39
CA GLY A 176 -13.81 -8.39 12.90
C GLY A 176 -12.78 -7.36 12.43
N LYS A 177 -11.76 -7.74 11.68
CA LYS A 177 -10.84 -6.78 11.05
C LYS A 177 -11.48 -6.14 9.81
N LEU A 178 -11.26 -4.85 9.64
CA LEU A 178 -11.57 -4.18 8.38
C LEU A 178 -10.59 -4.69 7.31
N VAL A 179 -11.13 -5.16 6.18
CA VAL A 179 -10.33 -5.60 5.03
C VAL A 179 -10.71 -4.80 3.80
N ILE A 180 -9.69 -4.40 3.05
CA ILE A 180 -9.80 -3.60 1.83
C ILE A 180 -8.97 -4.31 0.77
N LEU A 181 -9.64 -4.85 -0.23
CA LEU A 181 -9.02 -5.74 -1.21
C LEU A 181 -9.27 -5.23 -2.62
N GLN A 182 -8.25 -5.30 -3.47
CA GLN A 182 -8.40 -5.14 -4.91
C GLN A 182 -7.80 -6.31 -5.65
N SER A 183 -8.47 -6.72 -6.74
CA SER A 183 -8.00 -7.69 -7.73
C SER A 183 -8.43 -7.22 -9.11
N ASN A 184 -8.14 -8.01 -10.14
CA ASN A 184 -8.47 -7.68 -11.53
C ASN A 184 -8.78 -8.93 -12.36
N ASN A 185 -9.21 -8.72 -13.62
CA ASN A 185 -9.41 -9.78 -14.62
C ASN A 185 -8.37 -9.69 -15.77
N PHE A 186 -7.16 -9.25 -15.49
CA PHE A 186 -6.10 -9.17 -16.49
C PHE A 186 -5.28 -10.46 -16.48
N PHE A 187 -5.81 -11.49 -17.12
CA PHE A 187 -5.23 -12.85 -17.16
C PHE A 187 -4.00 -12.98 -18.06
N ASP A 188 -3.71 -11.98 -18.91
CA ASP A 188 -2.61 -12.03 -19.89
C ASP A 188 -1.23 -11.69 -19.33
N VAL A 189 -1.09 -11.69 -18.00
CA VAL A 189 0.16 -11.38 -17.28
C VAL A 189 0.57 -12.59 -16.45
N ASP A 190 1.76 -13.11 -16.66
CA ASP A 190 2.23 -14.35 -16.03
C ASP A 190 2.25 -14.29 -14.50
N GLU A 191 2.54 -13.10 -13.92
CA GLU A 191 2.57 -12.89 -12.49
C GLU A 191 1.17 -12.75 -11.86
N HIS A 192 0.11 -12.69 -12.67
CA HIS A 192 -1.28 -12.64 -12.22
C HIS A 192 -1.84 -14.05 -12.02
N VAL A 193 -1.44 -14.69 -10.94
CA VAL A 193 -1.77 -16.09 -10.63
C VAL A 193 -3.15 -16.27 -9.99
N ASN A 194 -3.77 -15.18 -9.50
CA ASN A 194 -5.05 -15.20 -8.78
C ASN A 194 -5.98 -14.07 -9.25
N CYS A 195 -6.16 -13.96 -10.56
CA CYS A 195 -7.19 -13.09 -11.12
C CYS A 195 -8.60 -13.59 -10.82
N VAL A 196 -9.56 -12.69 -10.86
CA VAL A 196 -11.00 -13.00 -10.73
C VAL A 196 -11.76 -12.47 -11.94
N GLU A 197 -12.83 -13.16 -12.34
CA GLU A 197 -13.64 -12.77 -13.51
C GLU A 197 -14.46 -11.51 -13.25
N ASP A 198 -15.02 -11.42 -12.03
CA ASP A 198 -15.93 -10.33 -11.63
C ASP A 198 -15.99 -10.15 -10.10
N CYS A 199 -16.76 -9.15 -9.67
CA CYS A 199 -17.02 -8.90 -8.24
C CYS A 199 -17.71 -10.08 -7.53
N THR A 200 -18.49 -10.91 -8.25
CA THR A 200 -19.20 -12.04 -7.65
C THR A 200 -18.23 -13.11 -7.24
N GLN A 201 -17.30 -13.47 -8.14
CA GLN A 201 -16.23 -14.42 -7.84
C GLN A 201 -15.33 -13.87 -6.71
N PHE A 202 -14.94 -12.60 -6.77
CA PHE A 202 -14.09 -11.99 -5.75
C PHE A 202 -14.73 -12.03 -4.35
N ARG A 203 -16.05 -11.83 -4.25
CA ARG A 203 -16.79 -11.97 -2.99
C ARG A 203 -16.83 -13.40 -2.45
N ILE A 204 -16.78 -14.40 -3.33
CA ILE A 204 -16.74 -15.81 -2.92
C ILE A 204 -15.35 -16.15 -2.37
N THR A 205 -14.27 -15.67 -2.99
CA THR A 205 -12.90 -15.93 -2.52
C THR A 205 -12.54 -15.13 -1.26
N ALA A 206 -13.18 -13.97 -1.04
CA ALA A 206 -12.95 -13.11 0.12
C ALA A 206 -14.26 -12.81 0.87
N PRO A 207 -14.88 -13.80 1.54
CA PRO A 207 -16.16 -13.59 2.22
C PRO A 207 -16.02 -12.65 3.41
N MET A 208 -16.95 -11.69 3.51
CA MET A 208 -17.01 -10.68 4.57
C MET A 208 -18.31 -10.83 5.38
N THR A 209 -18.24 -10.67 6.70
CA THR A 209 -19.42 -10.67 7.58
C THR A 209 -20.27 -9.42 7.37
N THR A 210 -19.63 -8.29 7.11
CA THR A 210 -20.28 -7.03 6.77
C THR A 210 -19.57 -6.41 5.58
N GLN A 211 -20.29 -6.26 4.48
CA GLN A 211 -19.79 -5.65 3.27
C GLN A 211 -20.20 -4.18 3.23
N LEU A 212 -19.21 -3.27 3.23
CA LEU A 212 -19.41 -1.83 3.19
C LEU A 212 -19.42 -1.30 1.76
N TYR A 213 -18.57 -1.88 0.89
CA TYR A 213 -18.48 -1.48 -0.50
C TYR A 213 -18.08 -2.65 -1.39
N VAL A 214 -18.65 -2.67 -2.57
CA VAL A 214 -18.26 -3.53 -3.71
C VAL A 214 -18.34 -2.70 -4.97
N GLY A 215 -17.32 -2.73 -5.79
CA GLY A 215 -17.34 -2.00 -7.04
C GLY A 215 -16.33 -2.49 -8.05
N GLU A 216 -16.48 -2.00 -9.26
CA GLU A 216 -15.56 -2.22 -10.37
C GLU A 216 -15.11 -0.90 -10.97
N LEU A 217 -13.87 -0.87 -11.43
CA LEU A 217 -13.27 0.23 -12.16
C LEU A 217 -12.85 -0.28 -13.53
N GLU A 218 -13.42 0.28 -14.59
CA GLU A 218 -13.03 -0.05 -15.95
C GLU A 218 -11.75 0.69 -16.35
N LEU A 219 -10.78 -0.07 -16.82
CA LEU A 219 -9.51 0.41 -17.36
C LEU A 219 -9.41 -0.02 -18.83
N PRO A 220 -8.54 0.59 -19.64
CA PRO A 220 -8.53 0.33 -21.09
C PRO A 220 -8.32 -1.12 -21.50
N LYS A 221 -7.67 -1.94 -20.67
CA LYS A 221 -7.33 -3.33 -21.00
C LYS A 221 -8.03 -4.36 -20.10
N TYR A 222 -8.49 -3.98 -18.92
CA TYR A 222 -9.05 -4.88 -17.91
C TYR A 222 -9.95 -4.12 -16.95
N LYS A 223 -10.68 -4.86 -16.12
CA LYS A 223 -11.43 -4.31 -14.98
C LYS A 223 -10.70 -4.59 -13.67
N ARG A 224 -10.75 -3.63 -12.79
CA ARG A 224 -10.33 -3.81 -11.39
C ARG A 224 -11.54 -3.92 -10.50
N PHE A 225 -11.48 -4.80 -9.51
CA PHE A 225 -12.53 -5.04 -8.55
C PHE A 225 -12.07 -4.62 -7.16
N MET A 226 -12.99 -4.11 -6.34
CA MET A 226 -12.69 -3.70 -4.98
C MET A 226 -13.77 -4.18 -4.02
N LEU A 227 -13.31 -4.72 -2.88
CA LEU A 227 -14.14 -5.08 -1.74
C LEU A 227 -13.67 -4.31 -0.51
N ILE A 228 -14.60 -3.72 0.24
CA ILE A 228 -14.34 -3.11 1.55
C ILE A 228 -15.37 -3.66 2.53
N GLY A 229 -14.93 -4.17 3.67
CA GLY A 229 -15.83 -4.70 4.69
C GLY A 229 -15.09 -5.35 5.84
N TYR A 230 -15.85 -5.93 6.76
CA TYR A 230 -15.31 -6.64 7.92
C TYR A 230 -15.33 -8.15 7.66
N LYS A 231 -14.19 -8.79 7.97
CA LYS A 231 -14.09 -10.25 7.93
C LYS A 231 -14.81 -10.93 9.07
#